data_f1ee29b89d57fa0ae117ccd07340e612
#
_entry.id   f1ee29b89d57fa0ae117ccd07340e612
#
_cell.length_a   1.000
_cell.length_b   1.000
_cell.length_c   1.000
_cell.angle_alpha   90.00
_cell.angle_beta   90.00
_cell.angle_gamma   90.00
#
_symmetry.space_group_name_H-M   'P 1'
#
loop_
_entity.id
_entity.type
_entity.pdbx_description
1 polymer ?
#
loop_
_entity_poly.entity_id
_entity_poly.type
_entity_poly.pdbx_seq_one_letter_code
_entity_poly.pdbx_strand_id
1 'polypeptide(L)' 'MNEAYHSIQTLYNKMDRQMKTVKEAIEEKDLKRAHRNLINLADNNEELMQEIRWIKKGTTL' A
#
# COMPACT_ATOMS: atom_id res chain seq x y z
N MET A 1 19.73 -6.76 5.99
CA MET A 1 19.76 -6.49 5.36
C MET A 1 19.25 -5.44 4.69
N ASN A 2 18.35 -5.31 4.15
CA ASN A 2 18.18 -4.31 3.29
C ASN A 2 17.07 -3.44 3.72
N GLU A 3 17.37 -2.21 4.08
CA GLU A 3 16.38 -1.26 4.53
C GLU A 3 15.32 -1.00 3.49
N ALA A 4 15.70 -1.11 2.22
CA ALA A 4 14.75 -0.91 1.13
C ALA A 4 13.66 -1.97 1.15
N TYR A 5 14.04 -3.22 1.37
CA TYR A 5 13.05 -4.28 1.47
C TYR A 5 12.18 -4.12 2.71
N HIS A 6 12.78 -3.63 3.78
CA HIS A 6 12.02 -3.38 5.00
C HIS A 6 10.94 -2.32 4.75
N SER A 7 11.29 -1.26 4.03
CA SER A 7 10.35 -0.20 3.70
C SER A 7 9.21 -0.72 2.83
N ILE A 8 9.54 -1.54 1.83
CA ILE A 8 8.54 -2.16 0.97
C ILE A 8 7.58 -3.01 1.79
N GLN A 9 8.14 -3.80 2.70
CA GLN A 9 7.31 -4.69 3.51
C GLN A 9 6.39 -3.90 4.44
N THR A 10 6.91 -2.81 5.01
CA THR A 10 6.13 -1.95 5.88
C THR A 10 4.95 -1.34 5.12
N LEU A 11 5.20 -0.84 3.91
CA LEU A 11 4.15 -0.28 3.07
C LEU A 11 3.13 -1.34 2.69
N TYR A 12 3.61 -2.51 2.32
CA TYR A 12 2.71 -3.60 1.95
C TYR A 12 1.80 -3.97 3.11
N ASN A 13 2.36 -4.08 4.31
CA ASN A 13 1.57 -4.43 5.48
C ASN A 13 0.52 -3.36 5.77
N LYS A 14 0.89 -2.11 5.59
CA LYS A 14 -0.05 -1.00 5.80
C LYS A 14 -1.20 -1.10 4.81
N MET A 15 -0.89 -1.37 3.55
CA MET A 15 -1.91 -1.50 2.51
C MET A 15 -2.82 -2.68 2.78
N ASP A 16 -2.26 -3.77 3.28
CA ASP A 16 -3.06 -4.95 3.62
C ASP A 16 -4.08 -4.60 4.69
N ARG A 17 -3.67 -3.85 5.71
CA ARG A 17 -4.60 -3.41 6.76
C ARG A 17 -5.66 -2.47 6.19
N GLN A 18 -5.25 -1.59 5.27
CA GLN A 18 -6.22 -0.67 4.65
C GLN A 18 -7.26 -1.43 3.83
N MET A 19 -6.83 -2.49 3.14
CA MET A 19 -7.78 -3.29 2.37
C MET A 19 -8.78 -3.99 3.27
N LYS A 20 -8.33 -4.45 4.43
CA LYS A 20 -9.25 -5.05 5.38
C LYS A 20 -10.29 -4.04 5.87
N THR A 21 -9.83 -2.81 6.11
CA THR A 21 -10.74 -1.74 6.52
C THR A 21 -11.75 -1.43 5.41
N VAL A 22 -11.29 -1.43 4.15
CA VAL A 22 -12.19 -1.22 3.02
C VAL A 22 -13.24 -2.32 2.96
N LYS A 23 -12.81 -3.57 3.15
CA LYS A 23 -13.74 -4.69 3.13
C LYS A 23 -14.81 -4.51 4.20
N GLU A 24 -14.38 -4.18 5.42
CA GLU A 24 -15.32 -3.98 6.52
C GLU A 24 -16.29 -2.84 6.25
N ALA A 25 -15.75 -1.75 5.70
CA ALA A 25 -16.59 -0.60 5.38
C ALA A 25 -17.65 -0.96 4.33
N ILE A 26 -17.27 -1.75 3.34
CA ILE A 26 -18.22 -2.18 2.33
C ILE A 26 -19.30 -3.07 2.95
N GLU A 27 -18.89 -3.97 3.83
CA GLU A 27 -19.83 -4.87 4.51
C GLU A 27 -20.81 -4.09 5.38
N GLU A 28 -20.35 -3.00 5.97
CA GLU A 28 -21.19 -2.13 6.79
C GLU A 28 -21.94 -1.11 5.95
N LYS A 29 -21.74 -1.13 4.64
CA LYS A 29 -22.36 -0.19 3.69
C LYS A 29 -21.95 1.24 3.95
N ASP A 30 -20.75 1.42 4.51
CA ASP A 30 -20.18 2.74 4.76
C ASP A 30 -19.26 3.08 3.58
N LEU A 31 -19.88 3.50 2.48
CA LEU A 31 -19.14 3.74 1.25
C LEU A 31 -18.23 4.95 1.33
N LYS A 32 -18.58 5.91 2.17
CA LYS A 32 -17.75 7.09 2.37
C LYS A 32 -16.41 6.68 2.99
N ARG A 33 -16.45 5.83 4.01
CA ARG A 33 -15.24 5.34 4.67
C ARG A 33 -14.43 4.47 3.72
N ALA A 34 -15.11 3.61 2.96
CA ALA A 34 -14.44 2.76 1.99
C ALA A 34 -13.71 3.60 0.95
N HIS A 35 -14.36 4.63 0.44
CA HIS A 35 -13.76 5.50 -0.56
C HIS A 35 -12.55 6.23 -0.01
N ARG A 36 -12.66 6.75 1.21
CA ARG A 36 -11.55 7.46 1.83
C ARG A 36 -10.33 6.56 2.00
N ASN A 37 -10.57 5.33 2.43
CA ASN A 37 -9.47 4.38 2.62
C ASN A 37 -8.84 3.97 1.30
N LEU A 38 -9.64 3.89 0.24
CA LEU A 38 -9.11 3.57 -1.07
C LEU A 38 -8.23 4.70 -1.62
N ILE A 39 -8.59 5.95 -1.33
CA ILE A 39 -7.75 7.08 -1.74
C ILE A 39 -6.39 6.98 -1.04
N ASN A 40 -6.40 6.71 0.25
CA ASN A 40 -5.15 6.56 0.99
C ASN A 40 -4.35 5.36 0.50
N LEU A 41 -5.05 4.28 0.16
CA LEU A 41 -4.40 3.09 -0.38
C LEU A 41 -3.74 3.39 -1.72
N ALA A 42 -4.39 4.19 -2.56
CA ALA A 42 -3.84 4.55 -3.85
C ALA A 42 -2.53 5.33 -3.69
N ASP A 43 -2.48 6.24 -2.71
CA ASP A 43 -1.26 6.98 -2.44
C ASP A 43 -0.13 6.05 -1.99
N ASN A 44 -0.45 5.10 -1.12
CA ASN A 44 0.54 4.14 -0.65
C ASN A 44 0.98 3.20 -1.76
N ASN A 45 0.05 2.87 -2.66
CA ASN A 45 0.37 2.04 -3.81
C ASN A 45 1.36 2.73 -4.74
N GLU A 46 1.17 4.02 -4.95
CA GLU A 46 2.08 4.79 -5.77
C GLU A 46 3.47 4.82 -5.14
N GLU A 47 3.53 5.05 -3.85
CA GLU A 47 4.79 5.08 -3.13
C GLU A 47 5.50 3.72 -3.21
N LEU A 48 4.74 2.65 -3.05
CA LEU A 48 5.30 1.30 -3.10
C LEU A 48 5.86 1.01 -4.50
N MET A 49 5.13 1.41 -5.52
CA MET A 49 5.58 1.23 -6.90
C MET A 49 6.89 1.96 -7.15
N GLN A 50 7.03 3.17 -6.62
CA GLN A 50 8.25 3.94 -6.78
C GLN A 50 9.43 3.26 -6.09
N GLU A 51 9.22 2.74 -4.89
CA GLU A 51 10.30 2.08 -4.17
C GLU A 51 10.73 0.79 -4.87
N ILE A 52 9.78 0.05 -5.38
CA ILE A 52 10.10 -1.17 -6.12
C ILE A 52 10.88 -0.81 -7.40
N ARG A 53 10.47 0.25 -8.06
CA ARG A 53 11.13 0.71 -9.26
C ARG A 53 12.59 1.09 -8.98
N TRP A 54 12.83 1.75 -7.86
CA TRP A 54 14.18 2.10 -7.46
C TRP A 54 15.05 0.87 -7.24
N ILE A 55 14.52 -0.12 -6.54
CA ILE A 55 15.28 -1.33 -6.25
C ILE A 55 15.54 -2.11 -7.54
N LYS A 56 14.54 -2.23 -8.41
CA LYS A 56 14.70 -2.92 -9.68
C LYS A 56 15.80 -2.25 -10.50
N LYS A 57 15.79 -0.92 -10.50
CA LYS A 57 16.77 -0.19 -11.29
C LYS A 57 18.17 -0.43 -10.76
N GLY A 58 18.31 -0.50 -9.43
CA GLY A 58 19.62 -0.74 -8.82
C GLY A 58 20.11 -2.14 -9.03
N THR A 59 19.20 -3.12 -9.15
CA THR A 59 19.61 -4.51 -9.28
C THR A 59 19.78 -4.97 -10.72
N THR A 60 19.35 -4.17 -11.67
CA THR A 60 19.51 -4.56 -13.07
C THR A 60 20.89 -4.20 -13.62
N LEU A 61 21.73 -3.71 -12.78
CA LEU A 61 23.09 -3.44 -13.20
C LEU A 61 23.89 -4.71 -13.25
#